data_8dc49fb3e0b6a15e0f9c3b43fa67df7e
#
_entry.id   8dc49fb3e0b6a15e0f9c3b43fa67df7e
#
_cell.length_a   1.000
_cell.length_b   1.000
_cell.length_c   1.000
_cell.angle_alpha   90.00
_cell.angle_beta   90.00
_cell.angle_gamma   90.00
#
_symmetry.space_group_name_H-M   'P 1'
#
loop_
_entity.id
_entity.type
_entity.pdbx_description
1 polymer ?
#
loop_
_entity_poly.entity_id
_entity_poly.type
_entity_poly.pdbx_seq_one_letter_code
_entity_poly.pdbx_strand_id
1 'polypeptide(L)'
;MEYKLPMKVKPPVKKDGDIIFHIDVKLVNKADEIALGLQYICNRYLYGQGYRKLMGDFFDKMGLHSGTLIKPFIISSHVIPQMSFPGDIDFLIIPYENDQLILSKALVIELKIIRAKFIKQQKSPNEYGFSQAKGLIESGFPYVAVMHLIISDESPQSHWRDVLIAKVVDAKSGKIELIETIKKDMMPISLMERGFGRLVHNCPDERIGLLATYFAQEKAGNWLPCGKEAKFNDKCTVGILDKIAEYYYQNYTTFLDTRKYPPIKKD
;
A
#
# COMPACT_ATOMS: atom_id res chain seq x y z
N MET A 1 1.86 -26.96 -6.12
CA MET A 1 2.49 -26.13 -7.16
C MET A 1 3.99 -26.27 -6.99
N GLU A 2 4.69 -26.69 -8.02
CA GLU A 2 6.13 -26.86 -8.00
C GLU A 2 6.76 -25.63 -8.69
N TYR A 3 7.56 -24.86 -7.96
CA TYR A 3 8.20 -23.67 -8.47
C TYR A 3 9.56 -24.00 -9.08
N LYS A 4 9.92 -23.33 -10.17
CA LYS A 4 11.20 -23.54 -10.86
C LYS A 4 12.40 -22.94 -10.14
N LEU A 5 12.17 -21.93 -9.28
CA LEU A 5 13.21 -21.19 -8.58
C LEU A 5 13.15 -21.44 -7.07
N PRO A 6 14.30 -21.41 -6.37
CA PRO A 6 14.32 -21.46 -4.91
C PRO A 6 13.62 -20.20 -4.36
N MET A 7 12.60 -20.37 -3.52
CA MET A 7 11.78 -19.27 -3.00
C MET A 7 12.45 -18.55 -1.80
N LYS A 8 13.78 -18.49 -1.75
CA LYS A 8 14.51 -17.86 -0.64
C LYS A 8 14.67 -16.36 -0.83
N VAL A 9 14.45 -15.62 0.25
CA VAL A 9 14.76 -14.20 0.32
C VAL A 9 16.27 -13.99 0.19
N LYS A 10 16.68 -13.09 -0.70
CA LYS A 10 18.07 -12.64 -0.77
C LYS A 10 18.26 -11.51 0.24
N PRO A 11 19.25 -11.58 1.13
CA PRO A 11 19.51 -10.48 2.03
C PRO A 11 19.93 -9.25 1.21
N PRO A 12 19.28 -8.10 1.38
CA PRO A 12 19.72 -6.87 0.74
C PRO A 12 21.05 -6.47 1.35
N VAL A 13 22.08 -6.46 0.54
CA VAL A 13 23.39 -5.92 0.94
C VAL A 13 23.29 -4.40 0.82
N LYS A 14 22.99 -3.71 1.93
CA LYS A 14 22.95 -2.25 1.98
C LYS A 14 24.17 -1.73 2.70
N LYS A 15 24.91 -0.85 2.03
CA LYS A 15 26.02 -0.06 2.59
C LYS A 15 25.63 1.41 2.54
N ASP A 16 26.29 2.23 3.33
CA ASP A 16 26.12 3.68 3.26
C ASP A 16 26.38 4.17 1.82
N GLY A 17 25.44 4.91 1.27
CA GLY A 17 25.47 5.39 -0.11
C GLY A 17 24.82 4.46 -1.14
N ASP A 18 24.36 3.26 -0.76
CA ASP A 18 23.67 2.37 -1.68
C ASP A 18 22.33 2.94 -2.14
N ILE A 19 22.08 2.81 -3.43
CA ILE A 19 20.80 3.22 -4.04
C ILE A 19 19.75 2.15 -3.71
N ILE A 20 18.69 2.58 -2.99
CA ILE A 20 17.61 1.70 -2.60
C ILE A 20 16.61 1.48 -3.75
N PHE A 21 16.37 2.51 -4.57
CA PHE A 21 15.39 2.45 -5.64
C PHE A 21 16.01 2.83 -6.99
N HIS A 22 15.77 1.97 -7.99
CA HIS A 22 15.96 2.32 -9.39
C HIS A 22 14.58 2.56 -10.01
N ILE A 23 14.31 3.78 -10.41
CA ILE A 23 13.07 4.16 -11.10
C ILE A 23 13.44 4.50 -12.54
N ASP A 24 12.73 3.90 -13.49
CA ASP A 24 13.02 4.10 -14.91
C ASP A 24 12.76 5.57 -15.29
N VAL A 25 13.68 6.14 -16.09
CA VAL A 25 13.60 7.53 -16.58
C VAL A 25 12.29 7.82 -17.33
N LYS A 26 11.66 6.81 -17.93
CA LYS A 26 10.37 6.94 -18.60
C LYS A 26 9.23 7.33 -17.66
N LEU A 27 9.42 7.11 -16.35
CA LEU A 27 8.44 7.43 -15.30
C LEU A 27 8.67 8.83 -14.70
N VAL A 28 9.69 9.57 -15.14
CA VAL A 28 10.03 10.90 -14.58
C VAL A 28 8.89 11.91 -14.62
N ASN A 29 7.98 11.79 -15.59
CA ASN A 29 6.79 12.66 -15.69
C ASN A 29 5.81 12.46 -14.50
N LYS A 30 5.98 11.41 -13.70
CA LYS A 30 5.22 11.12 -12.50
C LYS A 30 5.96 11.55 -11.21
N ALA A 31 6.91 12.48 -11.29
CA ALA A 31 7.81 12.83 -10.18
C ALA A 31 7.08 13.06 -8.83
N ASP A 32 5.95 13.76 -8.86
CA ASP A 32 5.10 14.01 -7.68
C ASP A 32 4.48 12.74 -7.10
N GLU A 33 3.96 11.86 -7.96
CA GLU A 33 3.35 10.58 -7.58
C GLU A 33 4.41 9.65 -7.01
N ILE A 34 5.58 9.63 -7.65
CA ILE A 34 6.76 8.88 -7.19
C ILE A 34 7.19 9.36 -5.79
N ALA A 35 7.36 10.66 -5.60
CA ALA A 35 7.80 11.21 -4.33
C ALA A 35 6.84 10.85 -3.18
N LEU A 36 5.53 11.03 -3.39
CA LEU A 36 4.51 10.70 -2.40
C LEU A 36 4.36 9.20 -2.17
N GLY A 37 4.44 8.41 -3.23
CA GLY A 37 4.42 6.94 -3.13
C GLY A 37 5.62 6.41 -2.33
N LEU A 38 6.83 6.94 -2.55
CA LEU A 38 8.02 6.59 -1.78
C LEU A 38 7.87 6.98 -0.32
N GLN A 39 7.38 8.18 -0.02
CA GLN A 39 7.12 8.62 1.35
C GLN A 39 6.10 7.70 2.05
N TYR A 40 5.05 7.27 1.34
CA TYR A 40 4.06 6.34 1.88
C TYR A 40 4.68 5.00 2.27
N ILE A 41 5.43 4.34 1.37
CA ILE A 41 6.03 3.02 1.67
C ILE A 41 7.14 3.09 2.70
N CYS A 42 7.82 4.23 2.84
CA CYS A 42 8.82 4.46 3.89
C CYS A 42 8.17 4.77 5.25
N ASN A 43 6.92 5.22 5.29
CA ASN A 43 6.16 5.35 6.54
C ASN A 43 5.63 3.98 6.97
N ARG A 44 6.44 3.26 7.75
CA ARG A 44 6.15 1.89 8.17
C ARG A 44 4.77 1.71 8.81
N TYR A 45 4.32 2.68 9.61
CA TYR A 45 3.01 2.57 10.26
C TYR A 45 1.88 2.67 9.22
N LEU A 46 1.91 3.71 8.40
CA LEU A 46 0.87 3.96 7.41
C LEU A 46 0.79 2.84 6.37
N TYR A 47 1.96 2.42 5.86
CA TYR A 47 2.07 1.28 4.96
C TYR A 47 1.52 0.00 5.59
N GLY A 48 1.94 -0.33 6.82
CA GLY A 48 1.50 -1.53 7.52
C GLY A 48 -0.01 -1.58 7.74
N GLN A 49 -0.62 -0.45 8.12
CA GLN A 49 -2.08 -0.36 8.24
C GLN A 49 -2.79 -0.52 6.89
N GLY A 50 -2.27 0.09 5.82
CA GLY A 50 -2.80 -0.07 4.47
C GLY A 50 -2.69 -1.51 3.95
N TYR A 51 -1.53 -2.13 4.11
CA TYR A 51 -1.30 -3.52 3.71
C TYR A 51 -2.22 -4.49 4.46
N ARG A 52 -2.42 -4.27 5.77
CA ARG A 52 -3.39 -5.02 6.57
C ARG A 52 -4.82 -4.90 6.03
N LYS A 53 -5.24 -3.70 5.61
CA LYS A 53 -6.57 -3.51 5.00
C LYS A 53 -6.75 -4.25 3.68
N LEU A 54 -5.67 -4.41 2.92
CA LEU A 54 -5.69 -5.09 1.62
C LEU A 54 -5.53 -6.61 1.71
N MET A 55 -4.79 -7.11 2.72
CA MET A 55 -4.46 -8.54 2.83
C MET A 55 -5.09 -9.21 4.08
N GLY A 56 -5.78 -8.47 4.93
CA GLY A 56 -6.63 -8.93 6.02
C GLY A 56 -6.02 -10.04 6.88
N ASP A 57 -6.73 -11.12 6.98
CA ASP A 57 -6.36 -12.33 7.74
C ASP A 57 -4.97 -12.85 7.42
N PHE A 58 -4.52 -12.76 6.16
CA PHE A 58 -3.18 -13.20 5.79
C PHE A 58 -2.13 -12.37 6.55
N PHE A 59 -2.27 -11.03 6.54
CA PHE A 59 -1.35 -10.16 7.28
C PHE A 59 -1.38 -10.48 8.79
N ASP A 60 -2.55 -10.64 9.36
CA ASP A 60 -2.70 -10.88 10.79
C ASP A 60 -2.05 -12.20 11.25
N LYS A 61 -2.08 -13.22 10.40
CA LYS A 61 -1.48 -14.55 10.66
C LYS A 61 0.02 -14.63 10.39
N MET A 62 0.63 -13.63 9.74
CA MET A 62 2.09 -13.62 9.52
C MET A 62 2.86 -13.62 10.85
N GLY A 63 3.86 -14.50 10.94
CA GLY A 63 4.67 -14.71 12.15
C GLY A 63 5.72 -13.63 12.42
N LEU A 64 6.55 -13.87 13.46
CA LEU A 64 7.59 -12.92 13.91
C LEU A 64 8.69 -12.68 12.86
N HIS A 65 9.03 -13.72 12.09
CA HIS A 65 10.06 -13.66 11.05
C HIS A 65 9.47 -13.41 9.68
N SER A 66 8.59 -12.43 9.58
CA SER A 66 7.89 -12.08 8.36
C SER A 66 8.03 -10.61 8.00
N GLY A 67 7.79 -10.33 6.72
CA GLY A 67 7.81 -8.98 6.19
C GLY A 67 7.33 -8.93 4.75
N THR A 68 7.53 -7.79 4.12
CA THR A 68 7.22 -7.56 2.72
C THR A 68 8.41 -6.91 2.02
N LEU A 69 8.68 -7.39 0.82
CA LEU A 69 9.64 -6.82 -0.11
C LEU A 69 8.85 -5.94 -1.09
N ILE A 70 9.18 -4.65 -1.14
CA ILE A 70 8.42 -3.67 -1.92
C ILE A 70 9.33 -3.12 -3.02
N LYS A 71 8.90 -3.26 -4.26
CA LYS A 71 9.52 -2.58 -5.40
C LYS A 71 8.54 -1.52 -5.91
N PRO A 72 8.89 -0.23 -5.81
CA PRO A 72 8.06 0.84 -6.34
C PRO A 72 8.35 1.10 -7.82
N PHE A 73 7.33 1.55 -8.54
CA PHE A 73 7.36 2.12 -9.87
C PHE A 73 8.15 1.31 -10.90
N ILE A 74 7.51 0.24 -11.39
CA ILE A 74 8.07 -0.72 -12.34
C ILE A 74 7.33 -0.60 -13.66
N ILE A 75 8.05 -0.58 -14.78
CA ILE A 75 7.44 -0.80 -16.08
C ILE A 75 6.95 -2.24 -16.14
N SER A 76 5.65 -2.43 -16.34
CA SER A 76 5.00 -3.74 -16.24
C SER A 76 5.61 -4.81 -17.15
N SER A 77 6.09 -4.43 -18.34
CA SER A 77 6.77 -5.34 -19.27
C SER A 77 8.12 -5.87 -18.75
N HIS A 78 8.71 -5.25 -17.72
CA HIS A 78 9.91 -5.78 -17.08
C HIS A 78 9.59 -7.00 -16.19
N VAL A 79 8.36 -7.12 -15.70
CA VAL A 79 7.90 -8.29 -14.93
C VAL A 79 7.28 -9.32 -15.84
N ILE A 80 6.42 -8.88 -16.77
CA ILE A 80 5.71 -9.75 -17.72
C ILE A 80 5.93 -9.21 -19.14
N PRO A 81 6.95 -9.68 -19.87
CA PRO A 81 7.32 -9.14 -21.19
C PRO A 81 6.22 -9.13 -22.25
N GLN A 82 5.25 -10.08 -22.16
CA GLN A 82 4.15 -10.20 -23.13
C GLN A 82 2.89 -9.43 -22.70
N MET A 83 3.00 -8.55 -21.72
CA MET A 83 1.87 -7.73 -21.30
C MET A 83 1.45 -6.81 -22.46
N SER A 84 0.24 -7.03 -22.99
CA SER A 84 -0.37 -6.19 -24.03
C SER A 84 -0.87 -4.85 -23.48
N PHE A 85 -0.90 -4.70 -22.17
CA PHE A 85 -1.36 -3.52 -21.49
C PHE A 85 -0.18 -2.55 -21.29
N PRO A 86 -0.22 -1.34 -21.91
CA PRO A 86 0.79 -0.32 -21.66
C PRO A 86 0.55 0.29 -20.29
N GLY A 87 1.46 0.09 -19.37
CA GLY A 87 1.34 0.65 -18.04
C GLY A 87 2.55 0.33 -17.19
N ASP A 88 2.54 0.89 -16.02
CA ASP A 88 3.47 0.63 -14.93
C ASP A 88 2.73 -0.04 -13.77
N ILE A 89 3.51 -0.60 -12.88
CA ILE A 89 3.07 -1.10 -11.59
C ILE A 89 3.61 -0.12 -10.56
N ASP A 90 2.75 0.59 -9.84
CA ASP A 90 3.22 1.57 -8.88
C ASP A 90 3.87 0.90 -7.68
N PHE A 91 3.30 -0.22 -7.18
CA PHE A 91 3.95 -1.05 -6.17
C PHE A 91 3.79 -2.54 -6.48
N LEU A 92 4.91 -3.27 -6.48
CA LEU A 92 4.94 -4.73 -6.39
C LEU A 92 5.38 -5.11 -4.97
N ILE A 93 4.54 -5.83 -4.26
CA ILE A 93 4.75 -6.24 -2.88
C ILE A 93 4.79 -7.76 -2.82
N ILE A 94 5.91 -8.31 -2.35
CA ILE A 94 6.10 -9.76 -2.20
C ILE A 94 6.27 -10.05 -0.71
N PRO A 95 5.29 -10.68 -0.05
CA PRO A 95 5.45 -11.08 1.34
C PRO A 95 6.41 -12.26 1.47
N TYR A 96 7.04 -12.35 2.64
CA TYR A 96 7.90 -13.47 3.01
C TYR A 96 7.71 -13.85 4.47
N GLU A 97 8.02 -15.09 4.78
CA GLU A 97 8.07 -15.62 6.15
C GLU A 97 9.18 -16.64 6.26
N ASN A 98 9.95 -16.60 7.37
CA ASN A 98 11.10 -17.48 7.61
C ASN A 98 12.06 -17.56 6.42
N ASP A 99 12.39 -16.40 5.84
CA ASP A 99 13.24 -16.25 4.66
C ASP A 99 12.72 -16.96 3.39
N GLN A 100 11.42 -17.28 3.33
CA GLN A 100 10.77 -17.85 2.15
C GLN A 100 9.79 -16.84 1.54
N LEU A 101 9.89 -16.63 0.23
CA LEU A 101 8.94 -15.80 -0.53
C LEU A 101 7.57 -16.48 -0.59
N ILE A 102 6.50 -15.72 -0.41
CA ILE A 102 5.12 -16.19 -0.54
C ILE A 102 4.53 -15.57 -1.81
N LEU A 103 5.01 -16.02 -2.97
CA LEU A 103 4.65 -15.44 -4.29
C LEU A 103 3.16 -15.52 -4.58
N SER A 104 2.47 -16.57 -4.11
CA SER A 104 1.01 -16.69 -4.24
C SER A 104 0.23 -15.59 -3.50
N LYS A 105 0.91 -14.80 -2.68
CA LYS A 105 0.38 -13.63 -1.97
C LYS A 105 0.99 -12.32 -2.45
N ALA A 106 1.70 -12.33 -3.58
CA ALA A 106 2.19 -11.10 -4.17
C ALA A 106 1.02 -10.18 -4.53
N LEU A 107 1.16 -8.91 -4.18
CA LEU A 107 0.18 -7.86 -4.39
C LEU A 107 0.76 -6.78 -5.29
N VAL A 108 0.03 -6.38 -6.31
CA VAL A 108 0.33 -5.20 -7.11
C VAL A 108 -0.69 -4.10 -6.83
N ILE A 109 -0.21 -2.88 -6.74
CA ILE A 109 -1.05 -1.71 -6.42
C ILE A 109 -0.92 -0.68 -7.53
N GLU A 110 -2.07 -0.18 -7.98
CA GLU A 110 -2.20 1.03 -8.77
C GLU A 110 -2.46 2.20 -7.82
N LEU A 111 -1.62 3.24 -7.87
CA LEU A 111 -1.65 4.42 -7.01
C LEU A 111 -2.29 5.61 -7.74
N LYS A 112 -3.18 6.32 -7.07
CA LYS A 112 -3.70 7.62 -7.52
C LYS A 112 -3.58 8.66 -6.41
N ILE A 113 -2.99 9.80 -6.73
CA ILE A 113 -2.87 10.92 -5.79
C ILE A 113 -4.09 11.83 -5.89
N ILE A 114 -4.77 12.02 -4.77
CA ILE A 114 -5.93 12.90 -4.66
C ILE A 114 -5.52 14.16 -3.88
N ARG A 115 -5.43 15.29 -4.58
CA ARG A 115 -5.12 16.60 -3.97
C ARG A 115 -6.42 17.35 -3.70
N ALA A 116 -6.89 17.33 -2.46
CA ALA A 116 -8.03 18.12 -2.02
C ALA A 116 -7.58 19.49 -1.46
N LYS A 117 -8.53 20.40 -1.34
CA LYS A 117 -8.35 21.67 -0.63
C LYS A 117 -9.54 21.88 0.29
N PHE A 118 -9.35 22.58 1.41
CA PHE A 118 -10.45 22.90 2.33
C PHE A 118 -11.64 23.53 1.60
N ILE A 119 -11.38 24.50 0.72
CA ILE A 119 -12.41 25.17 -0.07
C ILE A 119 -13.00 24.32 -1.21
N LYS A 120 -12.32 23.20 -1.59
CA LYS A 120 -12.72 22.31 -2.68
C LYS A 120 -12.48 20.85 -2.31
N GLN A 121 -13.27 20.35 -1.40
CA GLN A 121 -13.15 19.00 -0.84
C GLN A 121 -13.70 17.89 -1.75
N GLN A 122 -14.60 18.23 -2.68
CA GLN A 122 -15.25 17.26 -3.58
C GLN A 122 -14.39 16.97 -4.82
N LYS A 123 -13.12 16.62 -4.62
CA LYS A 123 -12.25 16.23 -5.73
C LYS A 123 -12.30 14.73 -5.92
N SER A 124 -12.65 14.30 -7.14
CA SER A 124 -12.44 12.93 -7.60
C SER A 124 -11.27 12.94 -8.57
N PRO A 125 -10.50 11.84 -8.69
CA PRO A 125 -9.58 11.69 -9.80
C PRO A 125 -10.35 11.63 -11.12
N ASN A 126 -9.72 12.05 -12.21
CA ASN A 126 -10.30 11.89 -13.56
C ASN A 126 -10.51 10.41 -13.88
N GLU A 127 -9.61 9.57 -13.39
CA GLU A 127 -9.66 8.11 -13.48
C GLU A 127 -9.39 7.51 -12.11
N TYR A 128 -10.15 6.46 -11.77
CA TYR A 128 -10.01 5.77 -10.47
C TYR A 128 -8.84 4.79 -10.42
N GLY A 129 -8.16 4.48 -11.54
CA GLY A 129 -7.12 3.45 -11.65
C GLY A 129 -7.68 2.07 -11.99
N PHE A 130 -9.00 1.93 -12.18
CA PHE A 130 -9.62 0.61 -12.41
C PHE A 130 -9.28 -0.01 -13.76
N SER A 131 -9.04 0.78 -14.81
CA SER A 131 -8.61 0.26 -16.11
C SER A 131 -7.24 -0.42 -16.01
N GLN A 132 -6.30 0.19 -15.30
CA GLN A 132 -4.97 -0.38 -15.05
C GLN A 132 -5.06 -1.62 -14.14
N ALA A 133 -5.81 -1.53 -13.03
CA ALA A 133 -6.03 -2.66 -12.15
C ALA A 133 -6.67 -3.86 -12.88
N LYS A 134 -7.62 -3.64 -13.78
CA LYS A 134 -8.19 -4.67 -14.63
C LYS A 134 -7.14 -5.31 -15.54
N GLY A 135 -6.28 -4.51 -16.16
CA GLY A 135 -5.15 -5.02 -16.96
C GLY A 135 -4.21 -5.90 -16.15
N LEU A 136 -3.92 -5.54 -14.90
CA LEU A 136 -3.09 -6.35 -13.98
C LEU A 136 -3.77 -7.68 -13.60
N ILE A 137 -5.10 -7.68 -13.37
CA ILE A 137 -5.88 -8.92 -13.18
C ILE A 137 -5.82 -9.81 -14.42
N GLU A 138 -6.07 -9.24 -15.60
CA GLU A 138 -6.02 -10.00 -16.85
C GLU A 138 -4.63 -10.59 -17.12
N SER A 139 -3.57 -9.91 -16.66
CA SER A 139 -2.19 -10.40 -16.75
C SER A 139 -1.84 -11.49 -15.73
N GLY A 140 -2.76 -11.82 -14.82
CA GLY A 140 -2.63 -12.94 -13.89
C GLY A 140 -1.88 -12.65 -12.60
N PHE A 141 -1.71 -11.38 -12.18
CA PHE A 141 -1.14 -11.09 -10.86
C PHE A 141 -2.03 -11.65 -9.75
N PRO A 142 -1.45 -12.26 -8.70
CA PRO A 142 -2.21 -12.99 -7.65
C PRO A 142 -3.22 -12.10 -6.92
N TYR A 143 -2.80 -10.90 -6.51
CA TYR A 143 -3.63 -9.91 -5.86
C TYR A 143 -3.40 -8.55 -6.51
N VAL A 144 -4.47 -7.80 -6.70
CA VAL A 144 -4.44 -6.48 -7.32
C VAL A 144 -5.24 -5.51 -6.46
N ALA A 145 -4.74 -4.30 -6.29
CA ALA A 145 -5.46 -3.25 -5.55
C ALA A 145 -5.34 -1.89 -6.24
N VAL A 146 -6.30 -1.03 -5.95
CA VAL A 146 -6.26 0.40 -6.24
C VAL A 146 -6.14 1.17 -4.94
N MET A 147 -5.19 2.09 -4.89
CA MET A 147 -4.94 2.94 -3.74
C MET A 147 -5.11 4.41 -4.09
N HIS A 148 -5.95 5.12 -3.34
CA HIS A 148 -6.02 6.56 -3.36
C HIS A 148 -5.24 7.14 -2.18
N LEU A 149 -4.13 7.81 -2.46
CA LEU A 149 -3.36 8.57 -1.47
C LEU A 149 -3.86 10.01 -1.47
N ILE A 150 -4.51 10.41 -0.39
CA ILE A 150 -5.19 11.68 -0.27
C ILE A 150 -4.30 12.65 0.52
N ILE A 151 -4.09 13.82 -0.04
CA ILE A 151 -3.42 14.94 0.61
C ILE A 151 -4.30 16.19 0.53
N SER A 152 -4.18 17.07 1.51
CA SER A 152 -4.87 18.37 1.48
C SER A 152 -4.09 19.41 2.26
N ASP A 153 -4.49 20.69 2.09
CA ASP A 153 -4.23 21.75 3.04
C ASP A 153 -4.96 21.48 4.38
N GLU A 154 -4.56 22.17 5.40
CA GLU A 154 -5.18 22.10 6.73
C GLU A 154 -6.46 22.94 6.76
N SER A 155 -7.49 22.46 7.46
CA SER A 155 -8.71 23.24 7.71
C SER A 155 -8.42 24.42 8.63
N PRO A 156 -9.04 25.60 8.41
CA PRO A 156 -9.00 26.67 9.39
C PRO A 156 -9.46 26.19 10.77
N GLN A 157 -8.78 26.61 11.84
CA GLN A 157 -9.08 26.16 13.20
C GLN A 157 -10.54 26.42 13.64
N SER A 158 -11.20 27.45 13.07
CA SER A 158 -12.63 27.71 13.27
C SER A 158 -13.55 26.57 12.79
N HIS A 159 -13.04 25.66 11.98
CA HIS A 159 -13.78 24.49 11.46
C HIS A 159 -13.37 23.18 12.15
N TRP A 160 -12.45 23.25 13.10
CA TRP A 160 -12.08 22.09 13.89
C TRP A 160 -13.22 21.71 14.83
N ARG A 161 -13.39 20.42 15.04
CA ARG A 161 -14.45 19.87 15.89
C ARG A 161 -13.91 19.51 17.26
N ASP A 162 -14.74 19.66 18.28
CA ASP A 162 -14.46 19.13 19.60
C ASP A 162 -14.56 17.60 19.57
N VAL A 163 -13.51 16.94 20.03
CA VAL A 163 -13.37 15.47 20.07
C VAL A 163 -13.05 15.07 21.51
N LEU A 164 -13.83 14.14 22.04
CA LEU A 164 -13.60 13.54 23.35
C LEU A 164 -12.46 12.53 23.25
N ILE A 165 -11.47 12.64 24.12
CA ILE A 165 -10.44 11.64 24.31
C ILE A 165 -10.80 10.77 25.48
N ALA A 166 -10.82 9.46 25.24
CA ALA A 166 -11.07 8.44 26.26
C ALA A 166 -9.86 7.51 26.38
N LYS A 167 -9.58 7.10 27.61
CA LYS A 167 -8.59 6.09 27.94
C LYS A 167 -9.30 4.76 28.21
N VAL A 168 -8.77 3.68 27.64
CA VAL A 168 -9.21 2.33 27.97
C VAL A 168 -8.64 1.97 29.35
N VAL A 169 -9.53 1.77 30.33
CA VAL A 169 -9.17 1.39 31.70
C VAL A 169 -9.08 -0.14 31.85
N ASP A 170 -10.00 -0.85 31.20
CA ASP A 170 -10.03 -2.30 31.13
C ASP A 170 -10.49 -2.77 29.75
N ALA A 171 -9.59 -3.36 29.00
CA ALA A 171 -9.87 -3.82 27.64
C ALA A 171 -10.81 -5.03 27.60
N LYS A 172 -10.91 -5.83 28.68
CA LYS A 172 -11.78 -7.02 28.73
C LYS A 172 -13.24 -6.63 28.92
N SER A 173 -13.51 -5.66 29.79
CA SER A 173 -14.87 -5.17 30.04
C SER A 173 -15.28 -4.03 29.13
N GLY A 174 -14.36 -3.47 28.32
CA GLY A 174 -14.60 -2.28 27.52
C GLY A 174 -14.75 -0.99 28.35
N LYS A 175 -14.33 -1.00 29.62
CA LYS A 175 -14.42 0.18 30.49
C LYS A 175 -13.49 1.27 30.01
N ILE A 176 -14.05 2.48 29.80
CA ILE A 176 -13.33 3.68 29.40
C ILE A 176 -13.48 4.79 30.45
N GLU A 177 -12.51 5.69 30.46
CA GLU A 177 -12.53 6.92 31.24
C GLU A 177 -12.32 8.09 30.28
N LEU A 178 -13.16 9.12 30.38
CA LEU A 178 -13.02 10.35 29.60
C LEU A 178 -11.90 11.19 30.22
N ILE A 179 -10.94 11.61 29.38
CA ILE A 179 -9.77 12.40 29.84
C ILE A 179 -10.01 13.88 29.61
N GLU A 180 -10.27 14.25 28.35
CA GLU A 180 -10.36 15.64 27.93
C GLU A 180 -11.14 15.80 26.63
N THR A 181 -11.48 17.05 26.31
CA THR A 181 -11.99 17.46 25.00
C THR A 181 -10.93 18.28 24.29
N ILE A 182 -10.58 17.89 23.07
CA ILE A 182 -9.62 18.62 22.24
C ILE A 182 -10.27 19.07 20.93
N LYS A 183 -9.79 20.18 20.36
CA LYS A 183 -10.13 20.56 18.99
C LYS A 183 -9.25 19.83 18.00
N LYS A 184 -9.86 19.24 16.96
CA LYS A 184 -9.16 18.47 15.94
C LYS A 184 -9.70 18.73 14.55
N ASP A 185 -8.82 18.80 13.57
CA ASP A 185 -9.19 18.80 12.17
C ASP A 185 -9.72 17.40 11.76
N MET A 186 -11.03 17.35 11.46
CA MET A 186 -11.71 16.13 11.05
C MET A 186 -11.82 16.01 9.52
N MET A 187 -11.31 16.98 8.76
CA MET A 187 -11.33 16.93 7.29
C MET A 187 -10.60 15.72 6.73
N PRO A 188 -9.40 15.30 7.24
CA PRO A 188 -8.71 14.11 6.77
C PRO A 188 -9.58 12.85 6.78
N ILE A 189 -10.27 12.57 7.89
CA ILE A 189 -11.20 11.44 7.99
C ILE A 189 -12.31 11.56 6.93
N SER A 190 -12.97 12.72 6.86
CA SER A 190 -14.05 12.93 5.92
C SER A 190 -13.62 12.78 4.45
N LEU A 191 -12.39 13.17 4.12
CA LEU A 191 -11.82 12.98 2.78
C LEU A 191 -11.58 11.49 2.48
N MET A 192 -11.03 10.75 3.45
CA MET A 192 -10.78 9.30 3.29
C MET A 192 -12.08 8.52 3.12
N GLU A 193 -13.07 8.74 4.00
CA GLU A 193 -14.37 8.05 3.95
C GLU A 193 -15.09 8.30 2.64
N ARG A 194 -15.15 9.56 2.19
CA ARG A 194 -15.74 9.90 0.89
C ARG A 194 -14.96 9.33 -0.29
N GLY A 195 -13.61 9.37 -0.22
CA GLY A 195 -12.74 8.76 -1.21
C GLY A 195 -12.96 7.26 -1.33
N PHE A 196 -13.02 6.58 -0.19
CA PHE A 196 -13.28 5.15 -0.12
C PHE A 196 -14.69 4.78 -0.61
N GLY A 197 -15.72 5.54 -0.20
CA GLY A 197 -17.08 5.33 -0.68
C GLY A 197 -17.18 5.41 -2.22
N ARG A 198 -16.47 6.37 -2.85
CA ARG A 198 -16.40 6.45 -4.32
C ARG A 198 -15.66 5.27 -4.96
N LEU A 199 -14.56 4.81 -4.34
CA LEU A 199 -13.86 3.60 -4.80
C LEU A 199 -14.78 2.39 -4.78
N VAL A 200 -15.48 2.16 -3.68
CA VAL A 200 -16.42 1.03 -3.54
C VAL A 200 -17.54 1.10 -4.58
N HIS A 201 -18.14 2.29 -4.72
CA HIS A 201 -19.27 2.48 -5.65
C HIS A 201 -18.90 2.25 -7.11
N ASN A 202 -17.69 2.64 -7.52
CA ASN A 202 -17.24 2.58 -8.93
C ASN A 202 -16.38 1.35 -9.25
N CYS A 203 -16.11 0.47 -8.28
CA CYS A 203 -15.26 -0.69 -8.49
C CYS A 203 -15.94 -1.71 -9.42
N PRO A 204 -15.36 -2.01 -10.60
CA PRO A 204 -15.98 -2.88 -11.59
C PRO A 204 -15.76 -4.38 -11.33
N ASP A 205 -14.85 -4.73 -10.44
CA ASP A 205 -14.43 -6.11 -10.19
C ASP A 205 -14.20 -6.32 -8.68
N GLU A 206 -14.90 -7.30 -8.11
CA GLU A 206 -14.84 -7.57 -6.68
C GLU A 206 -13.50 -8.09 -6.19
N ARG A 207 -12.62 -8.59 -7.09
CA ARG A 207 -11.27 -9.07 -6.77
C ARG A 207 -10.33 -7.94 -6.44
N ILE A 208 -10.61 -6.72 -6.94
CA ILE A 208 -9.78 -5.54 -6.69
C ILE A 208 -9.89 -5.13 -5.22
N GLY A 209 -8.74 -5.13 -4.54
CA GLY A 209 -8.59 -4.49 -3.24
C GLY A 209 -8.69 -2.98 -3.36
N LEU A 210 -9.26 -2.32 -2.36
CA LEU A 210 -9.46 -0.87 -2.37
C LEU A 210 -8.85 -0.26 -1.13
N LEU A 211 -8.11 0.84 -1.29
CA LEU A 211 -7.50 1.56 -0.18
C LEU A 211 -7.65 3.07 -0.38
N ALA A 212 -8.17 3.76 0.60
CA ALA A 212 -8.07 5.20 0.72
C ALA A 212 -7.31 5.55 1.99
N THR A 213 -6.21 6.28 1.84
CA THR A 213 -5.37 6.69 2.95
C THR A 213 -5.04 8.17 2.86
N TYR A 214 -4.97 8.85 4.00
CA TYR A 214 -4.58 10.25 4.08
C TYR A 214 -3.11 10.36 4.47
N PHE A 215 -2.38 11.18 3.77
CA PHE A 215 -0.97 11.44 4.03
C PHE A 215 -0.77 12.91 4.43
N ALA A 216 -0.42 13.14 5.69
CA ALA A 216 -0.06 14.46 6.19
C ALA A 216 1.44 14.70 5.99
N GLN A 217 1.80 15.76 5.26
CA GLN A 217 3.20 16.09 5.02
C GLN A 217 3.92 16.67 6.24
N GLU A 218 3.25 17.43 7.10
CA GLU A 218 3.92 18.23 8.10
C GLU A 218 3.55 17.97 9.57
N LYS A 219 2.37 17.46 9.90
CA LYS A 219 1.97 17.18 11.30
C LYS A 219 1.02 16.00 11.36
N ALA A 220 1.57 14.93 11.75
CA ALA A 220 0.95 13.65 11.71
C ALA A 220 -0.12 13.42 12.77
N GLY A 221 -1.37 13.43 12.37
CA GLY A 221 -2.23 12.39 12.88
C GLY A 221 -2.16 11.23 11.89
N ASN A 222 -1.55 10.10 12.23
CA ASN A 222 -1.65 8.90 11.41
C ASN A 222 -3.10 8.41 11.46
N TRP A 223 -3.88 8.79 10.47
CA TRP A 223 -5.26 8.35 10.35
C TRP A 223 -5.29 6.91 9.84
N LEU A 224 -6.11 6.08 10.49
CA LEU A 224 -6.30 4.69 10.01
C LEU A 224 -6.95 4.72 8.61
N PRO A 225 -6.37 4.01 7.63
CA PRO A 225 -6.92 3.97 6.29
C PRO A 225 -8.26 3.24 6.21
N CYS A 226 -9.10 3.65 5.27
CA CYS A 226 -10.28 2.91 4.85
C CYS A 226 -9.87 1.92 3.76
N GLY A 227 -10.32 0.66 3.85
CA GLY A 227 -9.93 -0.34 2.87
C GLY A 227 -10.87 -1.53 2.77
N LYS A 228 -10.79 -2.23 1.64
CA LYS A 228 -11.43 -3.51 1.33
C LYS A 228 -10.37 -4.48 0.86
N GLU A 229 -10.40 -5.70 1.36
CA GLU A 229 -9.45 -6.75 0.99
C GLU A 229 -9.49 -7.07 -0.51
N ALA A 230 -8.30 -7.31 -1.07
CA ALA A 230 -8.16 -7.90 -2.39
C ALA A 230 -8.51 -9.39 -2.32
N LYS A 231 -9.15 -9.92 -3.36
CA LYS A 231 -9.40 -11.35 -3.50
C LYS A 231 -8.38 -11.96 -4.44
N PHE A 232 -8.09 -13.24 -4.23
CA PHE A 232 -7.19 -13.98 -5.10
C PHE A 232 -7.72 -14.00 -6.54
N ASN A 233 -6.81 -13.76 -7.48
CA ASN A 233 -7.10 -13.79 -8.90
C ASN A 233 -7.02 -15.22 -9.43
N ASP A 234 -8.12 -15.76 -9.90
CA ASP A 234 -8.24 -17.09 -10.48
C ASP A 234 -7.46 -17.29 -11.79
N LYS A 235 -7.10 -16.18 -12.48
CA LYS A 235 -6.22 -16.19 -13.66
C LYS A 235 -4.73 -16.35 -13.32
N CYS A 236 -4.37 -16.35 -12.04
CA CYS A 236 -2.99 -16.52 -11.63
C CYS A 236 -2.48 -17.91 -11.92
N THR A 237 -1.35 -18.00 -12.61
CA THR A 237 -0.67 -19.26 -12.98
C THR A 237 0.71 -19.36 -12.35
N VAL A 238 1.25 -20.58 -12.26
CA VAL A 238 2.64 -20.79 -11.80
C VAL A 238 3.63 -20.01 -12.66
N GLY A 239 3.38 -19.90 -13.98
CA GLY A 239 4.25 -19.15 -14.88
C GLY A 239 4.33 -17.66 -14.57
N ILE A 240 3.26 -17.06 -14.03
CA ILE A 240 3.27 -15.67 -13.56
C ILE A 240 4.07 -15.54 -12.26
N LEU A 241 3.89 -16.48 -11.33
CA LEU A 241 4.63 -16.51 -10.08
C LEU A 241 6.14 -16.67 -10.32
N ASP A 242 6.53 -17.54 -11.26
CA ASP A 242 7.92 -17.69 -11.69
C ASP A 242 8.50 -16.39 -12.25
N LYS A 243 7.75 -15.65 -13.08
CA LYS A 243 8.18 -14.34 -13.60
C LYS A 243 8.36 -13.30 -12.50
N ILE A 244 7.47 -13.25 -11.53
CA ILE A 244 7.61 -12.38 -10.36
C ILE A 244 8.88 -12.74 -9.57
N ALA A 245 9.16 -14.04 -9.38
CA ALA A 245 10.36 -14.51 -8.72
C ALA A 245 11.63 -14.16 -9.51
N GLU A 246 11.64 -14.37 -10.83
CA GLU A 246 12.75 -14.02 -11.71
C GLU A 246 13.06 -12.52 -11.62
N TYR A 247 12.03 -11.67 -11.72
CA TYR A 247 12.18 -10.23 -11.57
C TYR A 247 12.76 -9.86 -10.21
N TYR A 248 12.27 -10.47 -9.11
CA TYR A 248 12.81 -10.25 -7.78
C TYR A 248 14.30 -10.63 -7.72
N TYR A 249 14.69 -11.82 -8.17
CA TYR A 249 16.09 -12.26 -8.10
C TYR A 249 17.05 -11.42 -8.94
N GLN A 250 16.61 -10.89 -10.05
CA GLN A 250 17.39 -9.98 -10.89
C GLN A 250 17.55 -8.59 -10.25
N ASN A 251 16.61 -8.17 -9.40
CA ASN A 251 16.52 -6.80 -8.89
C ASN A 251 16.46 -6.70 -7.35
N TYR A 252 16.78 -7.77 -6.61
CA TYR A 252 16.54 -7.88 -5.16
C TYR A 252 17.17 -6.75 -4.34
N THR A 253 18.31 -6.19 -4.78
CA THR A 253 18.98 -5.07 -4.11
C THR A 253 18.19 -3.76 -4.13
N THR A 254 17.19 -3.66 -5.01
CA THR A 254 16.36 -2.47 -5.20
C THR A 254 14.98 -2.59 -4.55
N PHE A 255 14.72 -3.67 -3.81
CA PHE A 255 13.52 -3.85 -3.02
C PHE A 255 13.71 -3.27 -1.62
N LEU A 256 12.70 -2.55 -1.14
CA LEU A 256 12.60 -2.15 0.26
C LEU A 256 12.09 -3.34 1.09
N ASP A 257 12.84 -3.71 2.12
CA ASP A 257 12.42 -4.71 3.10
C ASP A 257 11.69 -4.02 4.27
N THR A 258 10.42 -4.35 4.45
CA THR A 258 9.60 -3.86 5.55
C THR A 258 9.12 -5.03 6.39
N ARG A 259 9.76 -5.26 7.54
CA ARG A 259 9.39 -6.33 8.47
C ARG A 259 8.08 -6.00 9.18
N LYS A 260 7.22 -7.00 9.38
CA LYS A 260 5.97 -6.86 10.15
C LYS A 260 6.26 -6.43 11.59
N TYR A 261 7.23 -7.06 12.22
CA TYR A 261 7.70 -6.70 13.56
C TYR A 261 9.09 -6.06 13.49
N PRO A 262 9.37 -4.99 14.24
CA PRO A 262 10.72 -4.45 14.32
C PRO A 262 11.67 -5.50 14.87
N PRO A 263 12.95 -5.52 14.45
CA PRO A 263 13.94 -6.36 15.08
C PRO A 263 14.00 -6.02 16.56
N ILE A 264 14.02 -7.06 17.41
CA ILE A 264 14.24 -6.89 18.86
C ILE A 264 15.63 -6.26 18.98
N LYS A 265 15.71 -5.04 19.52
CA LYS A 265 17.00 -4.47 19.89
C LYS A 265 17.60 -5.42 20.93
N LYS A 266 18.71 -6.06 20.60
CA LYS A 266 19.56 -6.71 21.60
C LYS A 266 20.24 -5.54 22.32
N ASP A 267 19.83 -5.29 23.57
CA ASP A 267 20.52 -4.41 24.50
C ASP A 267 21.95 -4.90 24.72
#